data_2b534121635cceea09882f6540c4506e
#
_entry.id   2b534121635cceea09882f6540c4506e
#
_cell.length_a   1.000
_cell.length_b   1.000
_cell.length_c   1.000
_cell.angle_alpha   90.00
_cell.angle_beta   90.00
_cell.angle_gamma   90.00
#
_symmetry.space_group_name_H-M   'P 1'
#
loop_
_entity.id
_entity.type
_entity.pdbx_description
1 polymer ?
#
loop_
_entity_poly.entity_id
_entity_poly.type
_entity_poly.pdbx_seq_one_letter_code
_entity_poly.pdbx_strand_id
1 'polypeptide(L)'
;MTNQRSFSLIRRHTTVRLTTDAVLIAVYVALASFVSINLPIAQFSLSSLPILLCVFVFGVPDAVAVALCGSFIEQVLYGLSPTAPLWMAAPVAMALTAGGLAALFRRLSGRELPAWQTIVTVVVAELVMTLVNTGMLYLDAHIMQYSVKAIGVVLPIRLASGAARTVCTAILTPGILTPLRLITDKRRTDSHNGTRGESV
;
A
#
# COMPACT_ATOMS: atom_id res chain seq x y z
N MET A 1 24.09 -13.31 -1.01
CA MET A 1 24.34 -11.89 -0.64
C MET A 1 24.07 -10.88 -1.76
N THR A 2 23.53 -11.26 -2.91
CA THR A 2 23.54 -10.45 -4.15
C THR A 2 22.26 -9.65 -4.43
N ASN A 3 21.16 -9.92 -3.78
CA ASN A 3 19.85 -9.40 -4.20
C ASN A 3 19.42 -8.05 -3.58
N GLN A 4 20.04 -7.62 -2.48
CA GLN A 4 19.74 -6.31 -1.89
C GLN A 4 20.25 -5.11 -2.72
N ARG A 5 21.19 -5.34 -3.64
CA ARG A 5 21.80 -4.26 -4.44
C ARG A 5 20.91 -3.80 -5.62
N SER A 6 20.00 -4.64 -6.13
CA SER A 6 19.17 -4.29 -7.30
C SER A 6 18.16 -3.20 -6.97
N PHE A 7 17.46 -3.29 -5.83
CA PHE A 7 16.57 -2.21 -5.35
C PHE A 7 17.34 -0.98 -4.86
N SER A 8 18.64 -1.13 -4.48
CA SER A 8 19.45 0.00 -4.04
C SER A 8 19.82 0.96 -5.18
N LEU A 9 19.83 0.52 -6.43
CA LEU A 9 20.11 1.39 -7.59
C LEU A 9 18.92 2.31 -7.91
N ILE A 10 17.69 1.77 -7.89
CA ILE A 10 16.47 2.57 -8.04
C ILE A 10 16.36 3.58 -6.89
N ARG A 11 16.77 3.18 -5.69
CA ARG A 11 16.78 4.03 -4.49
C ARG A 11 17.79 5.19 -4.55
N ARG A 12 18.81 5.10 -5.40
CA ARG A 12 19.85 6.16 -5.52
C ARG A 12 19.45 7.32 -6.42
N HIS A 13 18.56 7.12 -7.38
CA HIS A 13 18.11 8.18 -8.29
C HIS A 13 16.83 8.84 -7.76
N THR A 14 16.97 9.96 -7.08
CA THR A 14 15.87 10.73 -6.48
C THR A 14 14.77 11.06 -7.50
N THR A 15 15.14 11.39 -8.74
CA THR A 15 14.18 11.69 -9.79
C THR A 15 13.31 10.50 -10.17
N VAL A 16 13.92 9.32 -10.39
CA VAL A 16 13.17 8.08 -10.74
C VAL A 16 12.23 7.69 -9.60
N ARG A 17 12.69 7.82 -8.37
CA ARG A 17 11.91 7.53 -7.17
C ARG A 17 10.69 8.45 -7.08
N LEU A 18 10.90 9.77 -7.20
CA LEU A 18 9.82 10.76 -7.17
C LEU A 18 8.80 10.55 -8.29
N THR A 19 9.27 10.25 -9.52
CA THR A 19 8.37 9.95 -10.65
C THR A 19 7.54 8.69 -10.38
N THR A 20 8.14 7.65 -9.81
CA THR A 20 7.42 6.42 -9.49
C THR A 20 6.40 6.64 -8.37
N ASP A 21 6.75 7.42 -7.36
CA ASP A 21 5.80 7.79 -6.29
C ASP A 21 4.61 8.56 -6.86
N ALA A 22 4.86 9.52 -7.77
CA ALA A 22 3.80 10.25 -8.45
C ALA A 22 2.88 9.34 -9.28
N VAL A 23 3.44 8.34 -9.99
CA VAL A 23 2.67 7.33 -10.71
C VAL A 23 1.85 6.47 -9.75
N LEU A 24 2.43 6.05 -8.62
CA LEU A 24 1.71 5.26 -7.61
C LEU A 24 0.58 6.05 -6.95
N ILE A 25 0.77 7.36 -6.72
CA ILE A 25 -0.30 8.25 -6.25
C ILE A 25 -1.43 8.33 -7.28
N ALA A 26 -1.09 8.50 -8.57
CA ALA A 26 -2.09 8.53 -9.63
C ALA A 26 -2.86 7.20 -9.74
N VAL A 27 -2.17 6.06 -9.63
CA VAL A 27 -2.80 4.73 -9.59
C VAL A 27 -3.68 4.56 -8.34
N TYR A 28 -3.23 5.04 -7.18
CA TYR A 28 -4.03 5.04 -5.96
C TYR A 28 -5.35 5.77 -6.18
N VAL A 29 -5.30 7.00 -6.68
CA VAL A 29 -6.48 7.84 -6.94
C VAL A 29 -7.39 7.19 -8.00
N ALA A 30 -6.81 6.63 -9.05
CA ALA A 30 -7.57 5.93 -10.08
C ALA A 30 -8.31 4.71 -9.52
N LEU A 31 -7.64 3.88 -8.71
CA LEU A 31 -8.26 2.72 -8.06
C LEU A 31 -9.32 3.12 -7.03
N ALA A 32 -9.11 4.22 -6.32
CA ALA A 32 -10.08 4.75 -5.37
C ALA A 32 -11.34 5.29 -6.06
N SER A 33 -11.18 5.94 -7.23
CA SER A 33 -12.27 6.64 -7.91
C SER A 33 -13.01 5.77 -8.92
N PHE A 34 -12.29 4.97 -9.73
CA PHE A 34 -12.87 4.26 -10.87
C PHE A 34 -13.10 2.77 -10.62
N VAL A 35 -12.33 2.15 -9.72
CA VAL A 35 -12.41 0.72 -9.40
C VAL A 35 -13.12 0.49 -8.05
N SER A 36 -13.62 1.56 -7.43
CA SER A 36 -14.37 1.46 -6.20
C SER A 36 -15.82 1.09 -6.46
N ILE A 37 -16.30 0.04 -5.81
CA ILE A 37 -17.71 -0.29 -5.75
C ILE A 37 -18.27 0.45 -4.53
N ASN A 38 -18.97 1.55 -4.80
CA ASN A 38 -19.64 2.33 -3.77
C ASN A 38 -20.96 1.62 -3.41
N LEU A 39 -20.91 0.77 -2.40
CA LEU A 39 -22.12 0.29 -1.74
C LEU A 39 -22.67 1.42 -0.86
N PRO A 40 -23.99 1.53 -0.65
CA PRO A 40 -24.59 2.62 0.12
C PRO A 40 -23.98 2.83 1.52
N ILE A 41 -23.28 1.83 2.04
CA ILE A 41 -22.83 1.74 3.43
C ILE A 41 -21.33 1.41 3.53
N ALA A 42 -20.70 0.90 2.47
CA ALA A 42 -19.29 0.53 2.46
C ALA A 42 -18.68 0.71 1.06
N GLN A 43 -17.45 1.18 1.02
CA GLN A 43 -16.67 1.30 -0.21
C GLN A 43 -15.69 0.14 -0.31
N PHE A 44 -15.76 -0.62 -1.40
CA PHE A 44 -14.74 -1.60 -1.76
C PHE A 44 -13.80 -0.94 -2.77
N SER A 45 -12.54 -0.81 -2.43
CA SER A 45 -11.51 -0.23 -3.30
C SER A 45 -10.20 -0.98 -3.14
N LEU A 46 -9.46 -1.12 -4.22
CA LEU A 46 -8.11 -1.71 -4.23
C LEU A 46 -7.00 -0.64 -4.10
N SER A 47 -7.33 0.56 -3.64
CA SER A 47 -6.39 1.67 -3.47
C SER A 47 -5.25 1.38 -2.49
N SER A 48 -5.39 0.39 -1.60
CA SER A 48 -4.32 -0.08 -0.73
C SER A 48 -3.14 -0.73 -1.47
N LEU A 49 -3.37 -1.28 -2.67
CA LEU A 49 -2.37 -2.03 -3.43
C LEU A 49 -1.15 -1.18 -3.83
N PRO A 50 -1.26 0.05 -4.37
CA PRO A 50 -0.12 0.92 -4.65
C PRO A 50 0.72 1.23 -3.42
N ILE A 51 0.09 1.44 -2.25
CA ILE A 51 0.80 1.70 -0.99
C ILE A 51 1.63 0.48 -0.60
N LEU A 52 1.04 -0.72 -0.64
CA LEU A 52 1.73 -1.97 -0.32
C LEU A 52 2.89 -2.23 -1.27
N LEU A 53 2.70 -2.03 -2.58
CA LEU A 53 3.78 -2.14 -3.56
C LEU A 53 4.91 -1.15 -3.25
N CYS A 54 4.58 0.10 -2.91
CA CYS A 54 5.55 1.11 -2.53
C CYS A 54 6.36 0.69 -1.29
N VAL A 55 5.70 0.15 -0.25
CA VAL A 55 6.38 -0.39 0.94
C VAL A 55 7.45 -1.42 0.58
N PHE A 56 7.11 -2.38 -0.27
CA PHE A 56 8.01 -3.49 -0.60
C PHE A 56 9.15 -3.08 -1.54
N VAL A 57 8.92 -2.10 -2.42
CA VAL A 57 9.90 -1.64 -3.44
C VAL A 57 10.78 -0.51 -2.91
N PHE A 58 10.19 0.56 -2.39
CA PHE A 58 10.90 1.77 -1.99
C PHE A 58 11.06 1.91 -0.47
N GLY A 59 10.13 1.37 0.29
CA GLY A 59 10.16 1.39 1.75
C GLY A 59 9.13 2.33 2.37
N VAL A 60 9.22 2.47 3.70
CA VAL A 60 8.20 3.16 4.51
C VAL A 60 8.03 4.64 4.16
N PRO A 61 9.11 5.45 4.01
CA PRO A 61 8.93 6.89 3.79
C PRO A 61 8.12 7.21 2.54
N ASP A 62 8.41 6.51 1.43
CA ASP A 62 7.74 6.72 0.15
C ASP A 62 6.29 6.23 0.22
N ALA A 63 6.07 5.07 0.85
CA ALA A 63 4.74 4.53 1.03
C ALA A 63 3.85 5.45 1.89
N VAL A 64 4.41 6.09 2.93
CA VAL A 64 3.70 7.09 3.73
C VAL A 64 3.39 8.33 2.89
N ALA A 65 4.33 8.80 2.04
CA ALA A 65 4.09 9.91 1.14
C ALA A 65 2.98 9.58 0.12
N VAL A 66 3.01 8.39 -0.48
CA VAL A 66 1.96 7.90 -1.40
C VAL A 66 0.61 7.80 -0.68
N ALA A 67 0.58 7.28 0.55
CA ALA A 67 -0.64 7.17 1.35
C ALA A 67 -1.23 8.54 1.69
N LEU A 68 -0.40 9.49 2.13
CA LEU A 68 -0.84 10.85 2.47
C LEU A 68 -1.34 11.60 1.24
N CYS A 69 -0.52 11.68 0.19
CA CYS A 69 -0.89 12.43 -1.01
C CYS A 69 -2.08 11.79 -1.72
N GLY A 70 -2.10 10.46 -1.85
CA GLY A 70 -3.19 9.74 -2.51
C GLY A 70 -4.51 9.90 -1.78
N SER A 71 -4.52 9.68 -0.45
CA SER A 71 -5.74 9.86 0.34
C SER A 71 -6.18 11.31 0.45
N PHE A 72 -5.25 12.27 0.46
CA PHE A 72 -5.60 13.69 0.41
C PHE A 72 -6.33 14.05 -0.90
N ILE A 73 -5.78 13.63 -2.05
CA ILE A 73 -6.41 13.87 -3.36
C ILE A 73 -7.77 13.18 -3.42
N GLU A 74 -7.89 11.96 -2.91
CA GLU A 74 -9.16 11.24 -2.80
C GLU A 74 -10.19 12.06 -2.01
N GLN A 75 -9.82 12.60 -0.84
CA GLN A 75 -10.71 13.45 -0.04
C GLN A 75 -11.11 14.74 -0.78
N VAL A 76 -10.20 15.34 -1.54
CA VAL A 76 -10.52 16.51 -2.38
C VAL A 76 -11.56 16.18 -3.45
N LEU A 77 -11.45 15.00 -4.08
CA LEU A 77 -12.37 14.57 -5.14
C LEU A 77 -13.77 14.25 -4.60
N TYR A 78 -13.87 13.72 -3.39
CA TYR A 78 -15.18 13.40 -2.76
C TYR A 78 -15.78 14.57 -1.98
N GLY A 79 -15.12 15.72 -1.95
CA GLY A 79 -15.53 16.90 -1.21
C GLY A 79 -14.90 16.92 0.18
N LEU A 80 -14.00 17.90 0.39
CA LEU A 80 -13.30 18.10 1.66
C LEU A 80 -14.28 18.27 2.82
N SER A 81 -14.35 17.26 3.70
CA SER A 81 -15.04 17.40 4.98
C SER A 81 -14.09 17.96 6.04
N PRO A 82 -14.61 18.60 7.11
CA PRO A 82 -13.77 19.02 8.24
C PRO A 82 -12.99 17.86 8.89
N THR A 83 -13.45 16.64 8.71
CA THR A 83 -12.87 15.41 9.25
C THR A 83 -11.96 14.69 8.25
N ALA A 84 -11.71 15.25 7.07
CA ALA A 84 -10.84 14.68 6.05
C ALA A 84 -9.48 14.18 6.58
N PRO A 85 -8.77 14.89 7.49
CA PRO A 85 -7.52 14.40 8.06
C PRO A 85 -7.63 13.07 8.82
N LEU A 86 -8.79 12.78 9.41
CA LEU A 86 -9.01 11.51 10.12
C LEU A 86 -8.97 10.32 9.15
N TRP A 87 -9.53 10.48 7.97
CA TRP A 87 -9.60 9.44 6.94
C TRP A 87 -8.24 9.13 6.30
N MET A 88 -7.27 10.05 6.39
CA MET A 88 -5.91 9.84 5.94
C MET A 88 -5.10 8.95 6.91
N ALA A 89 -5.52 8.84 8.17
CA ALA A 89 -4.78 8.08 9.19
C ALA A 89 -4.74 6.58 8.89
N ALA A 90 -5.81 6.00 8.33
CA ALA A 90 -5.89 4.57 8.07
C ALA A 90 -4.89 4.09 6.98
N PRO A 91 -4.76 4.72 5.79
CA PRO A 91 -3.72 4.40 4.82
C PRO A 91 -2.30 4.56 5.36
N VAL A 92 -2.06 5.59 6.17
CA VAL A 92 -0.74 5.83 6.80
C VAL A 92 -0.43 4.73 7.82
N ALA A 93 -1.38 4.36 8.68
CA ALA A 93 -1.21 3.27 9.64
C ALA A 93 -0.90 1.95 8.93
N MET A 94 -1.55 1.68 7.80
CA MET A 94 -1.27 0.52 6.95
C MET A 94 0.17 0.55 6.43
N ALA A 95 0.63 1.67 5.87
CA ALA A 95 1.99 1.82 5.35
C ALA A 95 3.05 1.59 6.43
N LEU A 96 2.85 2.15 7.62
CA LEU A 96 3.73 1.99 8.78
C LEU A 96 3.75 0.53 9.26
N THR A 97 2.59 -0.10 9.38
CA THR A 97 2.46 -1.50 9.82
C THR A 97 3.12 -2.46 8.82
N ALA A 98 2.81 -2.31 7.54
CA ALA A 98 3.40 -3.13 6.48
C ALA A 98 4.92 -2.97 6.45
N GLY A 99 5.41 -1.73 6.54
CA GLY A 99 6.83 -1.44 6.54
C GLY A 99 7.55 -1.96 7.79
N GLY A 100 6.95 -1.80 8.97
CA GLY A 100 7.48 -2.31 10.23
C GLY A 100 7.59 -3.84 10.22
N LEU A 101 6.54 -4.55 9.81
CA LEU A 101 6.54 -6.01 9.68
C LEU A 101 7.53 -6.48 8.62
N ALA A 102 7.59 -5.84 7.46
CA ALA A 102 8.56 -6.18 6.43
C ALA A 102 10.00 -5.99 6.93
N ALA A 103 10.28 -4.93 7.67
CA ALA A 103 11.59 -4.70 8.29
C ALA A 103 11.91 -5.76 9.36
N LEU A 104 10.93 -6.11 10.19
CA LEU A 104 11.07 -7.15 11.21
C LEU A 104 11.39 -8.52 10.58
N PHE A 105 10.61 -8.94 9.58
CA PHE A 105 10.84 -10.20 8.89
C PHE A 105 12.20 -10.23 8.18
N ARG A 106 12.63 -9.13 7.55
CA ARG A 106 13.97 -9.03 6.96
C ARG A 106 15.08 -9.19 8.00
N ARG A 107 14.90 -8.63 9.19
CA ARG A 107 15.87 -8.78 10.30
C ARG A 107 15.92 -10.22 10.82
N LEU A 108 14.78 -10.89 10.95
CA LEU A 108 14.69 -12.25 11.47
C LEU A 108 15.17 -13.30 10.45
N SER A 109 14.83 -13.15 9.17
CA SER A 109 15.13 -14.14 8.13
C SER A 109 16.48 -13.92 7.46
N GLY A 110 17.11 -12.74 7.60
CA GLY A 110 18.38 -12.40 6.96
C GLY A 110 18.34 -12.42 5.41
N ARG A 111 17.18 -12.63 4.82
CA ARG A 111 16.93 -12.85 3.39
C ARG A 111 15.78 -11.99 2.90
N GLU A 112 15.54 -12.03 1.59
CA GLU A 112 14.32 -11.45 1.00
C GLU A 112 13.07 -12.15 1.54
N LEU A 113 11.99 -11.37 1.63
CA LEU A 113 10.69 -11.85 2.12
C LEU A 113 10.14 -12.93 1.18
N PRO A 114 9.98 -14.17 1.64
CA PRO A 114 9.26 -15.18 0.89
C PRO A 114 7.79 -14.79 0.74
N ALA A 115 7.10 -15.38 -0.22
CA ALA A 115 5.72 -15.03 -0.55
C ALA A 115 4.78 -15.11 0.68
N TRP A 116 4.94 -16.11 1.55
CA TRP A 116 4.10 -16.25 2.74
C TRP A 116 4.28 -15.11 3.75
N GLN A 117 5.52 -14.61 3.95
CA GLN A 117 5.76 -13.45 4.84
C GLN A 117 5.19 -12.17 4.23
N THR A 118 5.23 -12.04 2.90
CA THR A 118 4.57 -10.94 2.19
C THR A 118 3.06 -11.00 2.41
N ILE A 119 2.44 -12.18 2.27
CA ILE A 119 1.01 -12.38 2.52
C ILE A 119 0.64 -12.03 3.96
N VAL A 120 1.38 -12.55 4.94
CA VAL A 120 1.15 -12.23 6.37
C VAL A 120 1.25 -10.73 6.62
N THR A 121 2.28 -10.07 6.05
CA THR A 121 2.45 -8.62 6.18
C THR A 121 1.25 -7.86 5.61
N VAL A 122 0.78 -8.24 4.43
CA VAL A 122 -0.38 -7.62 3.78
C VAL A 122 -1.64 -7.82 4.62
N VAL A 123 -1.90 -9.05 5.07
CA VAL A 123 -3.09 -9.37 5.88
C VAL A 123 -3.12 -8.55 7.17
N VAL A 124 -2.00 -8.50 7.90
CA VAL A 124 -1.94 -7.72 9.15
C VAL A 124 -2.08 -6.22 8.88
N ALA A 125 -1.46 -5.69 7.85
CA ALA A 125 -1.56 -4.28 7.49
C ALA A 125 -2.99 -3.87 7.10
N GLU A 126 -3.69 -4.71 6.33
CA GLU A 126 -5.10 -4.50 5.96
C GLU A 126 -6.05 -4.59 7.15
N LEU A 127 -5.78 -5.52 8.09
CA LEU A 127 -6.54 -5.59 9.34
C LEU A 127 -6.37 -4.30 10.16
N VAL A 128 -5.13 -3.82 10.32
CA VAL A 128 -4.86 -2.55 11.01
C VAL A 128 -5.54 -1.39 10.31
N MET A 129 -5.48 -1.31 8.98
CA MET A 129 -6.18 -0.29 8.21
C MET A 129 -7.70 -0.34 8.48
N THR A 130 -8.30 -1.52 8.48
CA THR A 130 -9.73 -1.70 8.75
C THR A 130 -10.11 -1.27 10.16
N LEU A 131 -9.30 -1.62 11.16
CA LEU A 131 -9.51 -1.24 12.55
C LEU A 131 -9.38 0.28 12.75
N VAL A 132 -8.32 0.88 12.22
CA VAL A 132 -8.10 2.33 12.30
C VAL A 132 -9.23 3.07 11.58
N ASN A 133 -9.60 2.65 10.37
CA ASN A 133 -10.69 3.26 9.61
C ASN A 133 -12.05 3.15 10.33
N THR A 134 -12.28 2.04 11.05
CA THR A 134 -13.47 1.89 11.90
C THR A 134 -13.41 2.82 13.11
N GLY A 135 -12.26 2.94 13.75
CA GLY A 135 -12.07 3.89 14.85
C GLY A 135 -12.28 5.34 14.41
N MET A 136 -11.76 5.71 13.23
CA MET A 136 -11.97 7.05 12.66
C MET A 136 -13.44 7.33 12.33
N LEU A 137 -14.21 6.31 11.95
CA LEU A 137 -15.65 6.44 11.76
C LEU A 137 -16.38 6.82 13.06
N TYR A 138 -16.00 6.22 14.20
CA TYR A 138 -16.56 6.59 15.50
C TYR A 138 -16.21 8.02 15.90
N LEU A 139 -14.97 8.44 15.65
CA LEU A 139 -14.52 9.82 15.89
C LEU A 139 -15.28 10.81 15.00
N ASP A 140 -15.41 10.49 13.72
CA ASP A 140 -16.17 11.29 12.75
C ASP A 140 -17.62 11.46 13.18
N ALA A 141 -18.28 10.37 13.59
CA ALA A 141 -19.64 10.40 14.10
C ALA A 141 -19.78 11.28 15.36
N HIS A 142 -18.78 11.26 16.22
CA HIS A 142 -18.80 12.09 17.44
C HIS A 142 -18.62 13.57 17.11
N ILE A 143 -17.73 13.90 16.16
CA ILE A 143 -17.48 15.29 15.74
C ILE A 143 -18.67 15.84 14.97
N MET A 144 -19.22 15.07 14.04
CA MET A 144 -20.35 15.46 13.17
C MET A 144 -21.71 15.25 13.82
N GLN A 145 -21.75 14.71 15.05
CA GLN A 145 -22.97 14.50 15.85
C GLN A 145 -24.06 13.66 15.18
N TYR A 146 -23.70 12.72 14.30
CA TYR A 146 -24.66 11.77 13.77
C TYR A 146 -24.77 10.50 14.63
N SER A 147 -25.88 9.77 14.48
CA SER A 147 -26.22 8.66 15.37
C SER A 147 -25.22 7.50 15.32
N VAL A 148 -24.56 7.26 16.44
CA VAL A 148 -23.66 6.10 16.62
C VAL A 148 -24.39 4.76 16.44
N LYS A 149 -25.72 4.71 16.65
CA LYS A 149 -26.52 3.50 16.41
C LYS A 149 -26.50 3.08 14.93
N ALA A 150 -26.41 4.03 14.01
CA ALA A 150 -26.29 3.75 12.59
C ALA A 150 -24.97 3.02 12.26
N ILE A 151 -23.90 3.27 13.02
CA ILE A 151 -22.60 2.62 12.82
C ILE A 151 -22.70 1.10 13.11
N GLY A 152 -23.47 0.68 14.10
CA GLY A 152 -23.66 -0.74 14.43
C GLY A 152 -24.26 -1.55 13.27
N VAL A 153 -25.11 -0.94 12.46
CA VAL A 153 -25.67 -1.58 11.26
C VAL A 153 -24.65 -1.63 10.11
N VAL A 154 -23.80 -0.62 10.02
CA VAL A 154 -22.78 -0.48 8.96
C VAL A 154 -21.56 -1.36 9.19
N LEU A 155 -21.23 -1.62 10.45
CA LEU A 155 -20.01 -2.31 10.86
C LEU A 155 -19.83 -3.71 10.22
N PRO A 156 -20.83 -4.62 10.21
CA PRO A 156 -20.66 -5.95 9.60
C PRO A 156 -20.33 -5.87 8.10
N ILE A 157 -20.97 -4.95 7.38
CA ILE A 157 -20.77 -4.75 5.94
C ILE A 157 -19.35 -4.22 5.68
N ARG A 158 -18.88 -3.30 6.51
CA ARG A 158 -17.50 -2.78 6.44
C ARG A 158 -16.46 -3.85 6.73
N LEU A 159 -16.68 -4.69 7.71
CA LEU A 159 -15.79 -5.81 8.01
C LEU A 159 -15.76 -6.83 6.87
N ALA A 160 -16.91 -7.15 6.29
CA ALA A 160 -16.99 -8.05 5.14
C ALA A 160 -16.26 -7.46 3.91
N SER A 161 -16.46 -6.18 3.60
CA SER A 161 -15.75 -5.51 2.50
C SER A 161 -14.25 -5.41 2.77
N GLY A 162 -13.84 -5.16 4.01
CA GLY A 162 -12.43 -5.18 4.42
C GLY A 162 -11.81 -6.56 4.27
N ALA A 163 -12.51 -7.63 4.66
CA ALA A 163 -12.04 -9.00 4.48
C ALA A 163 -11.90 -9.36 2.99
N ALA A 164 -12.87 -9.02 2.16
CA ALA A 164 -12.80 -9.23 0.71
C ALA A 164 -11.61 -8.50 0.08
N ARG A 165 -11.39 -7.22 0.46
CA ARG A 165 -10.24 -6.43 0.03
C ARG A 165 -8.92 -7.09 0.46
N THR A 166 -8.83 -7.54 1.72
CA THR A 166 -7.64 -8.23 2.25
C THR A 166 -7.29 -9.46 1.44
N VAL A 167 -8.28 -10.28 1.07
CA VAL A 167 -8.05 -11.47 0.23
C VAL A 167 -7.53 -11.07 -1.15
N CYS A 168 -8.15 -10.08 -1.80
CA CYS A 168 -7.72 -9.60 -3.10
C CYS A 168 -6.29 -9.05 -3.06
N THR A 169 -5.96 -8.19 -2.10
CA THR A 169 -4.63 -7.59 -1.98
C THR A 169 -3.56 -8.60 -1.58
N ALA A 170 -3.90 -9.60 -0.74
CA ALA A 170 -2.99 -10.68 -0.35
C ALA A 170 -2.59 -11.58 -1.53
N ILE A 171 -3.46 -11.73 -2.52
CA ILE A 171 -3.18 -12.49 -3.75
C ILE A 171 -2.44 -11.60 -4.77
N LEU A 172 -2.92 -10.37 -5.00
CA LEU A 172 -2.39 -9.48 -6.02
C LEU A 172 -0.99 -8.97 -5.68
N THR A 173 -0.70 -8.65 -4.42
CA THR A 173 0.59 -8.08 -4.02
C THR A 173 1.77 -9.01 -4.35
N PRO A 174 1.81 -10.29 -3.91
CA PRO A 174 2.90 -11.19 -4.29
C PRO A 174 2.87 -11.52 -5.78
N GLY A 175 1.68 -11.59 -6.42
CA GLY A 175 1.53 -11.80 -7.85
C GLY A 175 2.22 -10.72 -8.69
N ILE A 176 2.16 -9.47 -8.27
CA ILE A 176 2.82 -8.34 -8.94
C ILE A 176 4.30 -8.23 -8.56
N LEU A 177 4.65 -8.47 -7.28
CA LEU A 177 6.04 -8.36 -6.82
C LEU A 177 6.95 -9.42 -7.42
N THR A 178 6.46 -10.64 -7.65
CA THR A 178 7.26 -11.73 -8.21
C THR A 178 7.79 -11.42 -9.62
N PRO A 179 6.96 -11.05 -10.62
CA PRO A 179 7.46 -10.70 -11.94
C PRO A 179 8.34 -9.43 -11.93
N LEU A 180 8.03 -8.44 -11.09
CA LEU A 180 8.86 -7.26 -10.96
C LEU A 180 10.29 -7.60 -10.51
N ARG A 181 10.44 -8.53 -9.57
CA ARG A 181 11.74 -9.03 -9.12
C ARG A 181 12.48 -9.76 -10.24
N LEU A 182 11.81 -10.63 -10.99
CA LEU A 182 12.40 -11.38 -12.10
C LEU A 182 12.91 -10.47 -13.22
N ILE A 183 12.16 -9.44 -13.58
CA ILE A 183 12.55 -8.47 -14.61
C ILE A 183 13.78 -7.67 -14.15
N THR A 184 13.83 -7.28 -12.89
CA THR A 184 14.95 -6.54 -12.32
C THR A 184 16.22 -7.37 -12.28
N ASP A 185 16.12 -8.66 -11.95
CA ASP A 185 17.25 -9.59 -11.93
C ASP A 185 17.79 -9.89 -13.35
N LYS A 186 16.90 -10.06 -14.34
CA LYS A 186 17.29 -10.30 -15.74
C LYS A 186 18.08 -9.12 -16.31
N ARG A 187 17.61 -7.89 -16.15
CA ARG A 187 18.32 -6.69 -16.61
C ARG A 187 19.73 -6.56 -16.04
N ARG A 188 19.95 -7.05 -14.83
CA ARG A 188 21.25 -7.02 -14.18
C ARG A 188 22.22 -8.04 -14.78
N THR A 189 21.73 -9.24 -15.09
CA THR A 189 22.53 -10.30 -15.72
C THR A 189 23.00 -9.85 -17.11
N ASP A 190 22.12 -9.22 -17.87
CA ASP A 190 22.43 -8.71 -19.20
C ASP A 190 23.45 -7.56 -19.15
N SER A 191 23.35 -6.64 -18.20
CA SER A 191 24.30 -5.55 -18.00
C SER A 191 25.70 -6.05 -17.59
N HIS A 192 25.79 -7.14 -16.84
CA HIS A 192 27.06 -7.70 -16.41
C HIS A 192 27.77 -8.48 -17.52
N ASN A 193 27.01 -9.08 -18.43
CA ASN A 193 27.54 -9.79 -19.58
C ASN A 193 28.00 -8.84 -20.71
N GLY A 194 27.30 -7.71 -20.88
CA GLY A 194 27.68 -6.69 -21.87
C GLY A 194 29.04 -6.04 -21.61
N THR A 195 29.41 -5.83 -20.35
CA THR A 195 30.69 -5.23 -19.97
C THR A 195 31.89 -6.20 -20.08
N ARG A 196 31.65 -7.51 -20.20
CA ARG A 196 32.72 -8.52 -20.38
C ARG A 196 33.08 -8.77 -21.84
N GLY A 197 32.22 -8.35 -22.79
CA GLY A 197 32.48 -8.52 -24.22
C GLY A 197 33.29 -7.42 -24.88
N GLU A 198 33.54 -6.29 -24.21
CA GLU A 198 34.28 -5.14 -24.77
C GLU A 198 35.77 -5.10 -24.37
N SER A 199 36.25 -6.11 -23.69
CA SER A 199 37.65 -6.18 -23.23
C SER A 199 38.48 -7.28 -23.91
N VAL A 200 38.23 -7.57 -25.23
CA VAL A 200 39.08 -8.45 -26.05
C VAL A 200 39.62 -7.68 -27.24
#